data_4bc37b9730563fecc1aa1d3af0e40259
#
_entry.id   4bc37b9730563fecc1aa1d3af0e40259
#
_cell.length_a   1.000
_cell.length_b   1.000
_cell.length_c   1.000
_cell.angle_alpha   90.00
_cell.angle_beta   90.00
_cell.angle_gamma   90.00
#
_symmetry.space_group_name_H-M   'P 1'
#
loop_
_entity.id
_entity.type
_entity.pdbx_description
1 polymer ?
#
loop_
_entity_poly.entity_id
_entity_poly.type
_entity_poly.pdbx_seq_one_letter_code
_entity_poly.pdbx_strand_id
1 'polypeptide(L)'
;MYSAKMPKNFLWGGAVAAHQLEGAWKEGGKGVSVADVMTVGSATKPREITDGVLPGKNYPNHSAIDFYHHYKEDIKLMAEMGFKAFRTSIAWTRIFPNGDENEPNEEGLKFYDDLFDTCHQYGIEPVITLSHFEMPFNLAKNYGGFTNRKVIDFFVRFAEVCFKRYKNKVKYWMTFNEIDNQSAFNNDFLMATNSGILFKDGMTDHDKEAAMYQAGHYELVASALAVKIGHKINPNFQIGCMINYSPVRPLTPSSDDVLLADKWEQRRDWFSDVHVFGEYPNAVEAYIERNGYRPDITDEDRIVLKEGTVDYVGFSYYQTATVSSEKIKPDDLTDLAKAVAKNPTLMRSDWGWEIDPEGLRIALNQLQDRYHKPLFIVENGLGAYDKVEADGSIHDDYRIDYLRNHISEMEKAVELDGVDLMGYLPWGCIDLVSAGTGQMDKRYGFIYVDKNDAGEGTLKRSRKDSFFWYKKVIESNGQDLD
;
A
#
# COMPACT_ATOMS: atom_id res chain seq x y z
N MET A 1 17.25 25.19 -2.78
CA MET A 1 16.25 24.19 -3.17
C MET A 1 14.89 24.86 -3.27
N TYR A 2 13.98 24.41 -4.16
CA TYR A 2 12.61 24.94 -4.19
C TYR A 2 11.86 24.47 -2.95
N SER A 3 11.15 25.36 -2.32
CA SER A 3 10.25 25.07 -1.20
C SER A 3 9.04 26.01 -1.25
N ALA A 4 7.88 25.47 -0.93
CA ALA A 4 6.62 26.19 -0.96
C ALA A 4 5.76 25.85 0.24
N LYS A 5 4.89 26.79 0.63
CA LYS A 5 3.94 26.52 1.69
C LYS A 5 2.76 25.72 1.18
N MET A 6 2.56 24.53 1.72
CA MET A 6 1.42 23.69 1.36
C MET A 6 0.07 24.31 1.81
N PRO A 7 -1.06 23.86 1.24
CA PRO A 7 -2.39 24.28 1.68
C PRO A 7 -2.56 24.17 3.21
N LYS A 8 -3.36 25.06 3.80
CA LYS A 8 -3.51 25.14 5.26
C LYS A 8 -3.96 23.82 5.93
N ASN A 9 -4.75 23.04 5.21
CA ASN A 9 -5.30 21.77 5.70
C ASN A 9 -4.52 20.56 5.17
N PHE A 10 -3.29 20.75 4.71
CA PHE A 10 -2.47 19.69 4.20
C PHE A 10 -2.15 18.64 5.26
N LEU A 11 -2.36 17.37 4.95
CA LEU A 11 -2.20 16.26 5.87
C LEU A 11 -0.76 15.75 5.86
N TRP A 12 0.10 16.40 6.63
CA TRP A 12 1.44 15.90 6.92
C TRP A 12 1.36 14.75 7.92
N GLY A 13 2.11 13.67 7.72
CA GLY A 13 2.12 12.56 8.66
C GLY A 13 3.02 11.42 8.28
N GLY A 14 2.57 10.21 8.50
CA GLY A 14 3.29 9.00 8.12
C GLY A 14 2.38 7.79 7.98
N ALA A 15 2.89 6.73 7.38
CA ALA A 15 2.14 5.55 7.02
C ALA A 15 2.81 4.25 7.49
N VAL A 16 1.98 3.28 7.84
CA VAL A 16 2.36 1.90 8.20
C VAL A 16 1.24 0.93 7.78
N ALA A 17 1.44 -0.37 7.99
CA ALA A 17 0.41 -1.40 7.82
C ALA A 17 0.38 -2.34 9.03
N ALA A 18 -0.81 -2.74 9.46
CA ALA A 18 -1.04 -3.53 10.67
C ALA A 18 -0.12 -4.75 10.77
N HIS A 19 -0.07 -5.59 9.73
CA HIS A 19 0.72 -6.82 9.76
C HIS A 19 2.23 -6.61 9.87
N GLN A 20 2.73 -5.42 9.48
CA GLN A 20 4.17 -5.12 9.49
C GLN A 20 4.65 -4.56 10.82
N LEU A 21 3.74 -4.07 11.68
CA LEU A 21 4.17 -3.47 12.95
C LEU A 21 3.44 -3.99 14.20
N GLU A 22 2.19 -4.44 14.11
CA GLU A 22 1.38 -4.77 15.30
C GLU A 22 1.96 -5.93 16.11
N GLY A 23 2.34 -7.04 15.49
CA GLY A 23 2.67 -8.26 16.21
C GLY A 23 1.46 -8.84 16.94
N ALA A 24 1.67 -9.45 18.12
CA ALA A 24 0.59 -10.01 18.95
C ALA A 24 -0.38 -10.91 18.14
N TRP A 25 0.17 -11.73 17.26
CA TRP A 25 -0.54 -12.43 16.19
C TRP A 25 -1.60 -13.45 16.63
N LYS A 26 -1.62 -13.81 17.94
CA LYS A 26 -2.62 -14.69 18.58
C LYS A 26 -3.39 -14.01 19.70
N GLU A 27 -3.10 -12.75 20.01
CA GLU A 27 -3.72 -12.04 21.11
C GLU A 27 -5.02 -11.37 20.68
N GLY A 28 -5.91 -11.12 21.65
CA GLY A 28 -7.19 -10.47 21.39
C GLY A 28 -8.09 -11.24 20.42
N GLY A 29 -7.98 -12.57 20.37
CA GLY A 29 -8.78 -13.39 19.46
C GLY A 29 -8.43 -13.31 17.98
N LYS A 30 -7.26 -12.71 17.62
CA LYS A 30 -6.80 -12.60 16.23
C LYS A 30 -6.64 -13.98 15.58
N GLY A 31 -7.18 -14.14 14.37
CA GLY A 31 -6.96 -15.30 13.53
C GLY A 31 -5.67 -15.21 12.68
N VAL A 32 -5.40 -16.28 11.95
CA VAL A 32 -4.25 -16.36 11.05
C VAL A 32 -4.53 -15.65 9.73
N SER A 33 -3.65 -14.73 9.33
CA SER A 33 -3.70 -14.08 8.02
C SER A 33 -2.69 -14.70 7.06
N VAL A 34 -2.77 -14.32 5.77
CA VAL A 34 -1.79 -14.69 4.75
C VAL A 34 -0.38 -14.21 5.15
N ALA A 35 -0.26 -13.03 5.78
CA ALA A 35 1.01 -12.50 6.24
C ALA A 35 1.64 -13.34 7.38
N ASP A 36 0.82 -14.01 8.19
CA ASP A 36 1.27 -14.85 9.31
C ASP A 36 1.88 -16.19 8.86
N VAL A 37 1.69 -16.57 7.60
CA VAL A 37 2.27 -17.80 7.01
C VAL A 37 3.41 -17.51 6.04
N MET A 38 3.94 -16.27 6.05
CA MET A 38 5.07 -15.83 5.23
C MET A 38 6.35 -15.77 6.05
N THR A 39 7.35 -16.57 5.65
CA THR A 39 8.65 -16.62 6.32
C THR A 39 9.48 -15.37 6.02
N VAL A 40 10.54 -15.16 6.78
CA VAL A 40 11.57 -14.18 6.45
C VAL A 40 12.28 -14.58 5.14
N GLY A 41 12.53 -13.61 4.29
CA GLY A 41 13.35 -13.71 3.08
C GLY A 41 14.56 -12.78 3.15
N SER A 42 15.00 -12.29 2.00
CA SER A 42 16.08 -11.29 1.86
C SER A 42 15.98 -10.59 0.50
N ALA A 43 16.90 -9.67 0.20
CA ALA A 43 17.01 -9.05 -1.11
C ALA A 43 17.22 -10.07 -2.26
N THR A 44 17.77 -11.26 -1.96
CA THR A 44 18.10 -12.31 -2.96
C THR A 44 17.30 -13.60 -2.79
N LYS A 45 16.57 -13.74 -1.68
CA LYS A 45 15.75 -14.92 -1.39
C LYS A 45 14.32 -14.48 -1.11
N PRO A 46 13.34 -14.91 -1.92
CA PRO A 46 11.93 -14.56 -1.68
C PRO A 46 11.43 -15.16 -0.36
N ARG A 47 10.38 -14.55 0.18
CA ARG A 47 9.61 -15.13 1.30
C ARG A 47 8.93 -16.41 0.82
N GLU A 48 8.86 -17.39 1.70
CA GLU A 48 8.11 -18.63 1.48
C GLU A 48 6.71 -18.47 2.07
N ILE A 49 5.67 -18.81 1.30
CA ILE A 49 4.30 -18.91 1.77
C ILE A 49 4.08 -20.36 2.17
N THR A 50 3.88 -20.62 3.45
CA THR A 50 3.74 -21.99 3.97
C THR A 50 2.27 -22.40 4.09
N ASP A 51 1.99 -23.71 4.07
CA ASP A 51 0.64 -24.24 4.26
C ASP A 51 0.26 -24.26 5.76
N GLY A 52 0.07 -23.05 6.32
CA GLY A 52 -0.11 -22.81 7.75
C GLY A 52 1.19 -22.51 8.45
N VAL A 53 1.12 -22.25 9.76
CA VAL A 53 2.30 -21.95 10.59
C VAL A 53 3.03 -23.24 10.94
N LEU A 54 4.26 -23.40 10.44
CA LEU A 54 5.08 -24.60 10.61
C LEU A 54 6.12 -24.41 11.73
N PRO A 55 6.40 -25.46 12.54
CA PRO A 55 7.46 -25.40 13.54
C PRO A 55 8.83 -25.12 12.93
N GLY A 56 9.65 -24.34 13.64
CA GLY A 56 11.06 -24.06 13.25
C GLY A 56 11.24 -23.06 12.11
N LYS A 57 10.17 -22.49 11.58
CA LYS A 57 10.25 -21.40 10.60
C LYS A 57 10.21 -20.03 11.31
N ASN A 58 10.89 -19.03 10.74
CA ASN A 58 10.83 -17.65 11.22
C ASN A 58 9.73 -16.88 10.46
N TYR A 59 8.72 -16.43 11.20
CA TYR A 59 7.61 -15.61 10.73
C TYR A 59 7.70 -14.22 11.36
N PRO A 60 8.35 -13.26 10.71
CA PRO A 60 8.68 -11.97 11.32
C PRO A 60 7.45 -11.15 11.73
N ASN A 61 6.33 -11.31 11.02
CA ASN A 61 5.08 -10.60 11.30
C ASN A 61 4.42 -11.05 12.62
N HIS A 62 4.76 -12.22 13.19
CA HIS A 62 4.16 -12.69 14.45
C HIS A 62 4.45 -11.77 15.63
N SER A 63 5.65 -11.25 15.71
CA SER A 63 6.05 -10.29 16.74
C SER A 63 6.17 -8.87 16.19
N ALA A 64 6.48 -8.72 14.91
CA ALA A 64 6.74 -7.45 14.24
C ALA A 64 7.55 -6.50 15.13
N ILE A 65 7.06 -5.30 15.45
CA ILE A 65 7.68 -4.39 16.42
C ILE A 65 6.87 -4.26 17.72
N ASP A 66 5.90 -5.15 17.90
CA ASP A 66 5.01 -5.16 19.05
C ASP A 66 4.24 -3.85 19.28
N PHE A 67 3.81 -3.22 18.19
CA PHE A 67 3.00 -2.00 18.24
C PHE A 67 1.70 -2.23 19.00
N TYR A 68 1.14 -3.42 18.98
CA TYR A 68 -0.08 -3.78 19.71
C TYR A 68 0.01 -3.39 21.19
N HIS A 69 1.17 -3.55 21.82
CA HIS A 69 1.40 -3.16 23.21
C HIS A 69 2.04 -1.76 23.36
N HIS A 70 2.72 -1.26 22.32
CA HIS A 70 3.48 -0.01 22.34
C HIS A 70 2.80 1.17 21.63
N TYR A 71 1.59 1.01 21.05
CA TYR A 71 0.97 2.04 20.20
C TYR A 71 0.84 3.41 20.86
N LYS A 72 0.63 3.48 22.18
CA LYS A 72 0.53 4.75 22.91
C LYS A 72 1.85 5.52 22.91
N GLU A 73 2.96 4.80 23.10
CA GLU A 73 4.30 5.39 23.04
C GLU A 73 4.63 5.82 21.62
N ASP A 74 4.36 4.96 20.65
CA ASP A 74 4.66 5.21 19.24
C ASP A 74 3.85 6.40 18.70
N ILE A 75 2.55 6.49 18.98
CA ILE A 75 1.71 7.64 18.59
C ILE A 75 2.16 8.93 19.29
N LYS A 76 2.62 8.85 20.55
CA LYS A 76 3.20 10.02 21.24
C LYS A 76 4.45 10.53 20.53
N LEU A 77 5.33 9.65 20.03
CA LEU A 77 6.50 10.04 19.23
C LEU A 77 6.10 10.67 17.90
N MET A 78 5.05 10.16 17.24
CA MET A 78 4.50 10.76 16.02
C MET A 78 3.91 12.14 16.30
N ALA A 79 3.23 12.31 17.42
CA ALA A 79 2.72 13.61 17.86
C ALA A 79 3.84 14.62 18.15
N GLU A 80 4.94 14.19 18.76
CA GLU A 80 6.15 15.00 18.97
C GLU A 80 6.75 15.47 17.64
N MET A 81 6.68 14.64 16.61
CA MET A 81 7.12 14.97 15.24
C MET A 81 6.15 15.95 14.54
N GLY A 82 4.98 16.17 15.12
CA GLY A 82 3.98 17.12 14.60
C GLY A 82 2.99 16.55 13.59
N PHE A 83 2.83 15.23 13.53
CA PHE A 83 1.89 14.56 12.61
C PHE A 83 0.48 15.18 12.70
N LYS A 84 -0.13 15.38 11.54
CA LYS A 84 -1.53 15.76 11.36
C LYS A 84 -2.38 14.58 10.97
N ALA A 85 -1.78 13.56 10.36
CA ALA A 85 -2.44 12.33 9.98
C ALA A 85 -1.51 11.11 10.22
N PHE A 86 -2.11 9.99 10.54
CA PHE A 86 -1.42 8.70 10.69
C PHE A 86 -2.19 7.64 9.90
N ARG A 87 -1.55 7.06 8.89
CA ARG A 87 -2.12 5.96 8.12
C ARG A 87 -1.70 4.61 8.69
N THR A 88 -2.68 3.77 8.92
CA THR A 88 -2.48 2.34 9.18
C THR A 88 -3.60 1.52 8.53
N SER A 89 -3.58 0.22 8.72
CA SER A 89 -4.67 -0.67 8.29
C SER A 89 -5.36 -1.31 9.49
N ILE A 90 -6.54 -1.89 9.25
CA ILE A 90 -7.21 -2.76 10.21
C ILE A 90 -6.93 -4.21 9.82
N ALA A 91 -6.31 -4.99 10.70
CA ALA A 91 -6.12 -6.41 10.48
C ALA A 91 -7.49 -7.10 10.40
N TRP A 92 -7.89 -7.55 9.21
CA TRP A 92 -9.17 -8.23 9.00
C TRP A 92 -9.37 -9.37 10.00
N THR A 93 -8.31 -10.15 10.26
CA THR A 93 -8.31 -11.28 11.19
C THR A 93 -8.42 -10.89 12.67
N ARG A 94 -8.26 -9.62 13.05
CA ARG A 94 -8.63 -9.15 14.39
C ARG A 94 -10.14 -8.97 14.53
N ILE A 95 -10.82 -8.63 13.45
CA ILE A 95 -12.26 -8.35 13.44
C ILE A 95 -13.06 -9.61 13.11
N PHE A 96 -12.62 -10.37 12.12
CA PHE A 96 -13.17 -11.67 11.73
C PHE A 96 -12.02 -12.68 11.60
N PRO A 97 -11.74 -13.48 12.64
CA PRO A 97 -10.55 -14.33 12.71
C PRO A 97 -10.35 -15.29 11.54
N ASN A 98 -11.42 -15.85 10.99
CA ASN A 98 -11.42 -16.70 9.79
C ASN A 98 -11.95 -15.98 8.54
N GLY A 99 -12.55 -14.80 8.71
CA GLY A 99 -13.12 -13.98 7.64
C GLY A 99 -14.56 -14.31 7.26
N ASP A 100 -15.07 -15.48 7.61
CA ASP A 100 -16.40 -15.98 7.23
C ASP A 100 -17.41 -16.05 8.40
N GLU A 101 -17.03 -15.56 9.58
CA GLU A 101 -17.92 -15.47 10.74
C GLU A 101 -19.08 -14.48 10.48
N ASN A 102 -20.19 -14.71 11.18
CA ASN A 102 -21.34 -13.80 11.15
C ASN A 102 -21.19 -12.62 12.12
N GLU A 103 -20.49 -12.80 13.24
CA GLU A 103 -20.30 -11.81 14.29
C GLU A 103 -18.83 -11.41 14.40
N PRO A 104 -18.53 -10.12 14.59
CA PRO A 104 -17.17 -9.65 14.76
C PRO A 104 -16.60 -9.96 16.13
N ASN A 105 -15.30 -10.01 16.23
CA ASN A 105 -14.55 -10.13 17.47
C ASN A 105 -14.46 -8.75 18.18
N GLU A 106 -15.11 -8.63 19.33
CA GLU A 106 -15.17 -7.37 20.09
C GLU A 106 -13.81 -6.92 20.63
N GLU A 107 -12.90 -7.83 20.99
CA GLU A 107 -11.56 -7.47 21.46
C GLU A 107 -10.75 -6.77 20.36
N GLY A 108 -10.87 -7.26 19.12
CA GLY A 108 -10.25 -6.62 17.97
C GLY A 108 -10.83 -5.24 17.67
N LEU A 109 -12.16 -5.11 17.75
CA LEU A 109 -12.83 -3.81 17.57
C LEU A 109 -12.38 -2.81 18.64
N LYS A 110 -12.29 -3.25 19.89
CA LYS A 110 -11.85 -2.41 21.01
C LYS A 110 -10.39 -1.93 20.86
N PHE A 111 -9.50 -2.77 20.37
CA PHE A 111 -8.11 -2.38 20.11
C PHE A 111 -8.04 -1.16 19.19
N TYR A 112 -8.77 -1.18 18.06
CA TYR A 112 -8.79 -0.05 17.14
C TYR A 112 -9.57 1.16 17.68
N ASP A 113 -10.59 0.97 18.53
CA ASP A 113 -11.21 2.09 19.27
C ASP A 113 -10.16 2.85 20.08
N ASP A 114 -9.37 2.11 20.88
CA ASP A 114 -8.35 2.69 21.76
C ASP A 114 -7.21 3.34 20.96
N LEU A 115 -6.83 2.75 19.81
CA LEU A 115 -5.84 3.28 18.89
C LEU A 115 -6.29 4.63 18.30
N PHE A 116 -7.50 4.69 17.76
CA PHE A 116 -8.02 5.91 17.13
C PHE A 116 -8.29 7.00 18.16
N ASP A 117 -8.79 6.66 19.35
CA ASP A 117 -8.93 7.61 20.45
C ASP A 117 -7.58 8.18 20.88
N THR A 118 -6.52 7.37 20.87
CA THR A 118 -5.16 7.84 21.15
C THR A 118 -4.67 8.81 20.06
N CYS A 119 -4.94 8.55 18.78
CA CYS A 119 -4.63 9.49 17.70
C CYS A 119 -5.34 10.84 17.93
N HIS A 120 -6.65 10.81 18.18
CA HIS A 120 -7.43 12.04 18.44
C HIS A 120 -6.98 12.82 19.68
N GLN A 121 -6.54 12.12 20.73
CA GLN A 121 -5.98 12.74 21.93
C GLN A 121 -4.80 13.67 21.59
N TYR A 122 -4.05 13.34 20.55
CA TYR A 122 -2.91 14.14 20.06
C TYR A 122 -3.25 14.99 18.83
N GLY A 123 -4.52 15.06 18.41
CA GLY A 123 -4.93 15.82 17.22
C GLY A 123 -4.44 15.25 15.91
N ILE A 124 -4.19 13.94 15.85
CA ILE A 124 -3.77 13.19 14.67
C ILE A 124 -5.01 12.54 14.04
N GLU A 125 -5.27 12.80 12.76
CA GLU A 125 -6.36 12.19 11.99
C GLU A 125 -5.98 10.78 11.55
N PRO A 126 -6.77 9.73 11.91
CA PRO A 126 -6.57 8.40 11.37
C PRO A 126 -6.92 8.32 9.88
N VAL A 127 -6.05 7.71 9.09
CA VAL A 127 -6.26 7.37 7.67
C VAL A 127 -6.19 5.86 7.55
N ILE A 128 -7.26 5.19 7.18
CA ILE A 128 -7.39 3.75 7.38
C ILE A 128 -7.56 2.99 6.06
N THR A 129 -6.68 2.02 5.86
CA THR A 129 -6.82 1.02 4.80
C THR A 129 -7.54 -0.21 5.36
N LEU A 130 -8.63 -0.64 4.70
CA LEU A 130 -9.40 -1.81 5.15
C LEU A 130 -8.64 -3.11 4.90
N SER A 131 -8.11 -3.32 3.68
CA SER A 131 -7.32 -4.51 3.35
C SER A 131 -5.92 -4.13 2.89
N HIS A 132 -4.90 -4.53 3.67
CA HIS A 132 -3.50 -4.25 3.38
C HIS A 132 -2.67 -5.54 3.49
N PHE A 133 -2.71 -6.38 2.45
CA PHE A 133 -1.90 -7.59 2.27
C PHE A 133 -2.08 -8.70 3.32
N GLU A 134 -3.18 -8.70 4.07
CA GLU A 134 -3.38 -9.64 5.16
C GLU A 134 -4.79 -10.26 5.20
N MET A 135 -5.24 -10.76 4.04
CA MET A 135 -6.48 -11.54 3.99
C MET A 135 -6.46 -12.68 5.03
N PRO A 136 -7.60 -13.02 5.68
CA PRO A 136 -7.70 -14.23 6.49
C PRO A 136 -7.24 -15.47 5.72
N PHE A 137 -6.30 -16.22 6.29
CA PHE A 137 -5.72 -17.41 5.63
C PHE A 137 -6.77 -18.47 5.29
N ASN A 138 -7.82 -18.59 6.11
CA ASN A 138 -8.98 -19.43 5.80
C ASN A 138 -9.63 -19.07 4.46
N LEU A 139 -9.80 -17.77 4.16
CA LEU A 139 -10.39 -17.34 2.89
C LEU A 139 -9.47 -17.64 1.70
N ALA A 140 -8.17 -17.46 1.87
CA ALA A 140 -7.19 -17.81 0.84
C ALA A 140 -7.16 -19.33 0.58
N LYS A 141 -7.07 -20.13 1.65
CA LYS A 141 -6.90 -21.58 1.56
C LYS A 141 -8.17 -22.31 1.13
N ASN A 142 -9.32 -21.98 1.72
CA ASN A 142 -10.55 -22.76 1.57
C ASN A 142 -11.53 -22.16 0.55
N TYR A 143 -11.42 -20.86 0.24
CA TYR A 143 -12.27 -20.19 -0.74
C TYR A 143 -11.53 -19.82 -2.04
N GLY A 144 -10.19 -19.83 -2.05
CA GLY A 144 -9.38 -19.37 -3.17
C GLY A 144 -9.28 -17.84 -3.29
N GLY A 145 -9.39 -17.15 -2.15
CA GLY A 145 -9.35 -15.70 -2.09
C GLY A 145 -10.46 -15.06 -2.94
N PHE A 146 -10.16 -13.93 -3.54
CA PHE A 146 -11.11 -13.20 -4.39
C PHE A 146 -11.44 -13.85 -5.74
N THR A 147 -10.94 -15.06 -6.06
CA THR A 147 -11.52 -15.83 -7.17
C THR A 147 -12.94 -16.36 -6.86
N ASN A 148 -13.37 -16.30 -5.61
CA ASN A 148 -14.67 -16.75 -5.15
C ASN A 148 -15.58 -15.56 -4.81
N ARG A 149 -16.73 -15.46 -5.48
CA ARG A 149 -17.70 -14.38 -5.30
C ARG A 149 -18.17 -14.19 -3.85
N LYS A 150 -18.23 -15.25 -3.03
CA LYS A 150 -18.59 -15.17 -1.61
C LYS A 150 -17.65 -14.27 -0.79
N VAL A 151 -16.40 -14.12 -1.23
CA VAL A 151 -15.42 -13.27 -0.54
C VAL A 151 -15.78 -11.80 -0.64
N ILE A 152 -16.54 -11.40 -1.68
CA ILE A 152 -17.14 -10.06 -1.76
C ILE A 152 -18.02 -9.79 -0.52
N ASP A 153 -18.93 -10.72 -0.19
CA ASP A 153 -19.84 -10.55 0.95
C ASP A 153 -19.10 -10.50 2.28
N PHE A 154 -18.05 -11.31 2.43
CA PHE A 154 -17.21 -11.30 3.63
C PHE A 154 -16.45 -9.98 3.81
N PHE A 155 -15.86 -9.45 2.72
CA PHE A 155 -15.19 -8.16 2.76
C PHE A 155 -16.17 -7.01 3.05
N VAL A 156 -17.32 -7.00 2.40
CA VAL A 156 -18.35 -5.97 2.59
C VAL A 156 -18.86 -5.97 4.03
N ARG A 157 -19.06 -7.16 4.64
CA ARG A 157 -19.41 -7.29 6.06
C ARG A 157 -18.34 -6.71 6.96
N PHE A 158 -17.07 -7.02 6.71
CA PHE A 158 -15.93 -6.47 7.43
C PHE A 158 -15.90 -4.95 7.33
N ALA A 159 -16.01 -4.40 6.11
CA ALA A 159 -16.05 -2.96 5.87
C ALA A 159 -17.22 -2.28 6.61
N GLU A 160 -18.42 -2.85 6.50
CA GLU A 160 -19.62 -2.29 7.15
C GLU A 160 -19.49 -2.24 8.68
N VAL A 161 -18.93 -3.29 9.30
CA VAL A 161 -18.67 -3.32 10.74
C VAL A 161 -17.69 -2.23 11.14
N CYS A 162 -16.57 -2.07 10.39
CA CYS A 162 -15.60 -1.02 10.64
C CYS A 162 -16.21 0.38 10.47
N PHE A 163 -16.93 0.62 9.40
CA PHE A 163 -17.59 1.91 9.15
C PHE A 163 -18.59 2.28 10.24
N LYS A 164 -19.41 1.33 10.69
CA LYS A 164 -20.38 1.56 11.77
C LYS A 164 -19.69 1.83 13.11
N ARG A 165 -18.67 1.02 13.45
CA ARG A 165 -17.95 1.16 14.72
C ARG A 165 -17.19 2.48 14.81
N TYR A 166 -16.48 2.85 13.76
CA TYR A 166 -15.56 3.98 13.78
C TYR A 166 -16.09 5.22 13.07
N LYS A 167 -17.39 5.31 12.80
CA LYS A 167 -18.03 6.40 12.03
C LYS A 167 -17.74 7.82 12.54
N ASN A 168 -17.44 7.96 13.82
CA ASN A 168 -17.13 9.22 14.47
C ASN A 168 -15.62 9.40 14.78
N LYS A 169 -14.80 8.44 14.38
CA LYS A 169 -13.35 8.40 14.68
C LYS A 169 -12.49 8.43 13.44
N VAL A 170 -12.99 7.97 12.31
CA VAL A 170 -12.24 7.87 11.06
C VAL A 170 -13.03 8.53 9.94
N LYS A 171 -12.40 9.46 9.24
CA LYS A 171 -12.97 10.16 8.09
C LYS A 171 -12.43 9.62 6.76
N TYR A 172 -11.13 9.30 6.72
CA TYR A 172 -10.41 8.91 5.50
C TYR A 172 -10.20 7.41 5.45
N TRP A 173 -10.72 6.77 4.41
CA TRP A 173 -10.67 5.34 4.20
C TRP A 173 -10.09 4.99 2.84
N MET A 174 -9.45 3.84 2.74
CA MET A 174 -9.08 3.18 1.48
C MET A 174 -9.51 1.73 1.55
N THR A 175 -9.97 1.16 0.44
CA THR A 175 -10.52 -0.20 0.43
C THR A 175 -9.41 -1.26 0.37
N PHE A 176 -8.58 -1.23 -0.67
CA PHE A 176 -7.49 -2.18 -0.89
C PHE A 176 -6.18 -1.43 -1.09
N ASN A 177 -5.09 -1.96 -0.51
CA ASN A 177 -3.75 -1.42 -0.72
C ASN A 177 -3.14 -1.93 -2.01
N GLU A 178 -2.64 -1.03 -2.86
CA GLU A 178 -1.90 -1.36 -4.10
C GLU A 178 -2.54 -2.49 -4.90
N ILE A 179 -3.86 -2.38 -5.13
CA ILE A 179 -4.65 -3.41 -5.83
C ILE A 179 -4.07 -3.76 -7.21
N ASP A 180 -3.42 -2.82 -7.86
CA ASP A 180 -2.79 -2.94 -9.17
C ASP A 180 -1.51 -3.78 -9.19
N ASN A 181 -0.92 -4.12 -8.03
CA ASN A 181 0.22 -5.03 -7.93
C ASN A 181 -0.09 -6.42 -8.51
N GLN A 182 -1.35 -6.85 -8.51
CA GLN A 182 -1.77 -8.12 -9.13
C GLN A 182 -1.63 -8.13 -10.66
N SER A 183 -1.37 -7.00 -11.31
CA SER A 183 -0.99 -6.99 -12.73
C SER A 183 0.28 -7.81 -13.00
N ALA A 184 1.13 -8.01 -11.98
CA ALA A 184 2.24 -8.98 -12.01
C ALA A 184 1.76 -10.38 -11.57
N PHE A 185 0.77 -10.92 -12.28
CA PHE A 185 0.03 -12.15 -11.95
C PHE A 185 0.90 -13.42 -11.81
N ASN A 186 2.09 -13.42 -12.38
CA ASN A 186 3.07 -14.52 -12.26
C ASN A 186 3.94 -14.42 -10.99
N ASN A 187 3.72 -13.42 -10.14
CA ASN A 187 4.36 -13.29 -8.83
C ASN A 187 3.42 -13.82 -7.73
N ASP A 188 3.70 -15.03 -7.27
CA ASP A 188 2.86 -15.74 -6.27
C ASP A 188 2.73 -14.93 -4.96
N PHE A 189 3.76 -14.18 -4.55
CA PHE A 189 3.71 -13.33 -3.37
C PHE A 189 2.68 -12.19 -3.55
N LEU A 190 2.70 -11.49 -4.68
CA LEU A 190 1.77 -10.39 -4.94
C LEU A 190 0.33 -10.89 -5.06
N MET A 191 0.12 -12.05 -5.68
CA MET A 191 -1.22 -12.63 -5.79
C MET A 191 -1.77 -13.10 -4.44
N ALA A 192 -0.93 -13.69 -3.59
CA ALA A 192 -1.33 -14.09 -2.25
C ALA A 192 -1.64 -12.89 -1.34
N THR A 193 -0.83 -11.84 -1.40
CA THR A 193 -1.00 -10.64 -0.55
C THR A 193 -2.16 -9.75 -0.99
N ASN A 194 -2.37 -9.56 -2.28
CA ASN A 194 -3.46 -8.72 -2.79
C ASN A 194 -4.79 -9.47 -2.76
N SER A 195 -4.90 -10.59 -3.47
CA SER A 195 -6.19 -11.26 -3.72
C SER A 195 -6.40 -12.51 -2.88
N GLY A 196 -5.40 -12.95 -2.09
CA GLY A 196 -5.47 -14.21 -1.36
C GLY A 196 -5.41 -15.45 -2.26
N ILE A 197 -4.88 -15.33 -3.45
CA ILE A 197 -4.73 -16.47 -4.36
C ILE A 197 -3.46 -17.23 -4.02
N LEU A 198 -3.63 -18.48 -3.64
CA LEU A 198 -2.54 -19.44 -3.46
C LEU A 198 -2.50 -20.34 -4.68
N PHE A 199 -1.61 -20.05 -5.64
CA PHE A 199 -1.52 -20.82 -6.86
C PHE A 199 -1.08 -22.26 -6.60
N LYS A 200 -1.65 -23.17 -7.37
CA LYS A 200 -1.30 -24.60 -7.34
C LYS A 200 -0.19 -24.88 -8.32
N ASP A 201 0.63 -25.89 -8.01
CA ASP A 201 1.65 -26.36 -8.93
C ASP A 201 1.04 -26.75 -10.29
N GLY A 202 1.74 -26.38 -11.37
CA GLY A 202 1.35 -26.72 -12.73
C GLY A 202 0.34 -25.78 -13.39
N MET A 203 -0.10 -24.71 -12.72
CA MET A 203 -0.89 -23.68 -13.39
C MET A 203 -0.04 -22.93 -14.43
N THR A 204 -0.63 -22.74 -15.61
CA THR A 204 0.01 -21.95 -16.68
C THR A 204 -0.12 -20.44 -16.41
N ASP A 205 0.72 -19.63 -17.07
CA ASP A 205 0.59 -18.17 -16.98
C ASP A 205 -0.79 -17.69 -17.46
N HIS A 206 -1.38 -18.37 -18.45
CA HIS A 206 -2.74 -18.09 -18.91
C HIS A 206 -3.79 -18.33 -17.80
N ASP A 207 -3.67 -19.43 -17.04
CA ASP A 207 -4.58 -19.73 -15.93
C ASP A 207 -4.41 -18.72 -14.78
N LYS A 208 -3.16 -18.34 -14.48
CA LYS A 208 -2.85 -17.34 -13.46
C LYS A 208 -3.40 -15.97 -13.83
N GLU A 209 -3.24 -15.54 -15.09
CA GLU A 209 -3.76 -14.26 -15.56
C GLU A 209 -5.29 -14.24 -15.59
N ALA A 210 -5.93 -15.34 -16.00
CA ALA A 210 -7.39 -15.47 -15.92
C ALA A 210 -7.90 -15.35 -14.48
N ALA A 211 -7.21 -15.99 -13.52
CA ALA A 211 -7.53 -15.89 -12.11
C ALA A 211 -7.35 -14.45 -11.58
N MET A 212 -6.32 -13.72 -12.03
CA MET A 212 -6.09 -12.32 -11.70
C MET A 212 -7.24 -11.44 -12.16
N TYR A 213 -7.69 -11.57 -13.41
CA TYR A 213 -8.83 -10.77 -13.90
C TYR A 213 -10.12 -11.07 -13.14
N GLN A 214 -10.35 -12.35 -12.77
CA GLN A 214 -11.49 -12.70 -11.93
C GLN A 214 -11.40 -12.08 -10.55
N ALA A 215 -10.27 -12.19 -9.89
CA ALA A 215 -10.06 -11.67 -8.55
C ALA A 215 -10.11 -10.14 -8.53
N GLY A 216 -9.44 -9.49 -9.47
CA GLY A 216 -9.46 -8.03 -9.61
C GLY A 216 -10.89 -7.50 -9.82
N HIS A 217 -11.71 -8.21 -10.63
CA HIS A 217 -13.13 -7.85 -10.78
C HIS A 217 -13.88 -7.92 -9.45
N TYR A 218 -13.74 -9.00 -8.69
CA TYR A 218 -14.46 -9.17 -7.43
C TYR A 218 -13.98 -8.21 -6.34
N GLU A 219 -12.69 -7.86 -6.32
CA GLU A 219 -12.17 -6.82 -5.41
C GLU A 219 -12.73 -5.44 -5.76
N LEU A 220 -12.81 -5.10 -7.05
CA LEU A 220 -13.41 -3.84 -7.51
C LEU A 220 -14.89 -3.75 -7.16
N VAL A 221 -15.66 -4.83 -7.33
CA VAL A 221 -17.07 -4.91 -6.91
C VAL A 221 -17.18 -4.77 -5.39
N ALA A 222 -16.33 -5.48 -4.62
CA ALA A 222 -16.30 -5.38 -3.16
C ALA A 222 -15.99 -3.95 -2.70
N SER A 223 -15.02 -3.30 -3.35
CA SER A 223 -14.67 -1.89 -3.10
C SER A 223 -15.85 -0.95 -3.38
N ALA A 224 -16.49 -1.09 -4.53
CA ALA A 224 -17.64 -0.25 -4.91
C ALA A 224 -18.81 -0.42 -3.93
N LEU A 225 -19.11 -1.65 -3.50
CA LEU A 225 -20.13 -1.92 -2.47
C LEU A 225 -19.74 -1.27 -1.13
N ALA A 226 -18.47 -1.36 -0.74
CA ALA A 226 -17.96 -0.73 0.49
C ALA A 226 -18.11 0.80 0.42
N VAL A 227 -17.78 1.43 -0.70
CA VAL A 227 -17.99 2.89 -0.90
C VAL A 227 -19.46 3.27 -0.73
N LYS A 228 -20.36 2.54 -1.39
CA LYS A 228 -21.81 2.79 -1.28
C LYS A 228 -22.32 2.65 0.16
N ILE A 229 -21.92 1.61 0.86
CA ILE A 229 -22.30 1.36 2.27
C ILE A 229 -21.67 2.42 3.18
N GLY A 230 -20.41 2.76 2.98
CA GLY A 230 -19.72 3.79 3.74
C GLY A 230 -20.43 5.14 3.68
N HIS A 231 -20.76 5.61 2.48
CA HIS A 231 -21.50 6.88 2.31
C HIS A 231 -22.94 6.82 2.86
N LYS A 232 -23.58 5.65 2.83
CA LYS A 232 -24.89 5.46 3.51
C LYS A 232 -24.79 5.58 5.03
N ILE A 233 -23.69 5.09 5.62
CA ILE A 233 -23.44 5.15 7.08
C ILE A 233 -23.03 6.57 7.49
N ASN A 234 -22.15 7.19 6.72
CA ASN A 234 -21.70 8.56 6.96
C ASN A 234 -21.35 9.24 5.62
N PRO A 235 -22.20 10.16 5.13
CA PRO A 235 -21.97 10.83 3.85
C PRO A 235 -20.74 11.75 3.83
N ASN A 236 -20.11 12.00 4.98
CA ASN A 236 -18.88 12.79 5.09
C ASN A 236 -17.60 11.94 5.01
N PHE A 237 -17.72 10.63 4.91
CA PHE A 237 -16.55 9.78 4.64
C PHE A 237 -15.89 10.16 3.34
N GLN A 238 -14.57 10.11 3.34
CA GLN A 238 -13.74 10.19 2.15
C GLN A 238 -13.17 8.79 1.93
N ILE A 239 -13.62 8.12 0.89
CA ILE A 239 -13.24 6.72 0.60
C ILE A 239 -12.50 6.69 -0.73
N GLY A 240 -11.20 6.39 -0.69
CA GLY A 240 -10.32 6.34 -1.84
C GLY A 240 -9.97 4.92 -2.28
N CYS A 241 -9.44 4.84 -3.49
CA CYS A 241 -8.62 3.69 -3.88
C CYS A 241 -7.17 3.91 -3.44
N MET A 242 -6.36 2.85 -3.51
CA MET A 242 -4.92 2.94 -3.28
C MET A 242 -4.17 2.08 -4.28
N ILE A 243 -3.29 2.70 -5.04
CA ILE A 243 -2.52 2.10 -6.14
C ILE A 243 -1.02 2.32 -5.96
N ASN A 244 -0.23 1.40 -6.49
CA ASN A 244 1.20 1.59 -6.68
C ASN A 244 1.42 2.35 -7.98
N TYR A 245 1.93 3.57 -7.92
CA TYR A 245 2.12 4.36 -9.13
C TYR A 245 3.59 4.66 -9.40
N SER A 246 4.11 3.97 -10.40
CA SER A 246 5.46 4.20 -10.95
C SER A 246 5.30 4.66 -12.40
N PRO A 247 5.58 5.92 -12.74
CA PRO A 247 5.58 6.36 -14.13
C PRO A 247 6.46 5.45 -14.98
N VAL A 248 5.99 5.07 -16.16
CA VAL A 248 6.73 4.17 -17.05
C VAL A 248 7.40 4.97 -18.15
N ARG A 249 8.70 4.80 -18.29
CA ARG A 249 9.49 5.52 -19.27
C ARG A 249 10.05 4.56 -20.32
N PRO A 250 9.95 4.89 -21.62
CA PRO A 250 10.67 4.17 -22.66
C PRO A 250 12.18 4.38 -22.50
N LEU A 251 12.98 3.34 -22.68
CA LEU A 251 14.45 3.45 -22.65
C LEU A 251 14.96 4.31 -23.80
N THR A 252 14.29 4.20 -24.95
CA THR A 252 14.61 4.99 -26.16
C THR A 252 13.34 5.63 -26.72
N PRO A 253 13.47 6.66 -27.58
CA PRO A 253 12.35 7.27 -28.29
C PRO A 253 11.82 6.41 -29.46
N SER A 254 12.20 5.13 -29.58
CA SER A 254 11.64 4.23 -30.60
C SER A 254 10.15 4.02 -30.35
N SER A 255 9.38 3.87 -31.44
CA SER A 255 7.93 3.61 -31.31
C SER A 255 7.62 2.33 -30.56
N ASP A 256 8.47 1.29 -30.66
CA ASP A 256 8.31 0.05 -29.93
C ASP A 256 8.46 0.27 -28.41
N ASP A 257 9.48 1.02 -27.96
CA ASP A 257 9.69 1.31 -26.55
C ASP A 257 8.56 2.19 -25.98
N VAL A 258 8.13 3.21 -26.74
CA VAL A 258 7.02 4.10 -26.34
C VAL A 258 5.72 3.30 -26.23
N LEU A 259 5.40 2.48 -27.23
CA LEU A 259 4.19 1.65 -27.20
C LEU A 259 4.24 0.61 -26.07
N LEU A 260 5.43 0.07 -25.77
CA LEU A 260 5.61 -0.85 -24.65
C LEU A 260 5.33 -0.17 -23.30
N ALA A 261 5.77 1.07 -23.12
CA ALA A 261 5.47 1.86 -21.94
C ALA A 261 3.96 2.09 -21.77
N ASP A 262 3.26 2.51 -22.82
CA ASP A 262 1.81 2.68 -22.83
C ASP A 262 1.08 1.36 -22.50
N LYS A 263 1.53 0.25 -23.07
CA LYS A 263 0.94 -1.07 -22.81
C LYS A 263 1.14 -1.53 -21.37
N TRP A 264 2.31 -1.23 -20.79
CA TRP A 264 2.54 -1.52 -19.37
C TRP A 264 1.58 -0.72 -18.48
N GLU A 265 1.46 0.59 -18.71
CA GLU A 265 0.54 1.42 -17.95
C GLU A 265 -0.91 0.93 -18.08
N GLN A 266 -1.39 0.61 -19.29
CA GLN A 266 -2.72 0.04 -19.50
C GLN A 266 -2.98 -1.24 -18.69
N ARG A 267 -1.98 -2.12 -18.55
CA ARG A 267 -2.10 -3.36 -17.77
C ARG A 267 -2.19 -3.14 -16.26
N ARG A 268 -1.77 -1.99 -15.79
CA ARG A 268 -1.80 -1.60 -14.36
C ARG A 268 -2.97 -0.67 -14.07
N ASP A 269 -3.11 0.38 -14.87
CA ASP A 269 -3.98 1.52 -14.54
C ASP A 269 -5.48 1.20 -14.63
N TRP A 270 -5.87 0.09 -15.25
CA TRP A 270 -7.28 -0.29 -15.35
C TRP A 270 -7.95 -0.48 -13.98
N PHE A 271 -7.21 -0.87 -12.95
CA PHE A 271 -7.74 -0.96 -11.59
C PHE A 271 -8.21 0.40 -11.08
N SER A 272 -7.37 1.41 -11.22
CA SER A 272 -7.73 2.78 -10.82
C SER A 272 -8.77 3.39 -11.75
N ASP A 273 -8.75 3.08 -13.05
CA ASP A 273 -9.80 3.52 -13.99
C ASP A 273 -11.18 3.03 -13.54
N VAL A 274 -11.31 1.75 -13.18
CA VAL A 274 -12.58 1.20 -12.70
C VAL A 274 -12.97 1.80 -11.35
N HIS A 275 -12.04 2.01 -10.42
CA HIS A 275 -12.33 2.70 -9.16
C HIS A 275 -12.86 4.11 -9.34
N VAL A 276 -12.33 4.86 -10.32
CA VAL A 276 -12.67 6.28 -10.53
C VAL A 276 -13.85 6.47 -11.49
N PHE A 277 -13.90 5.71 -12.57
CA PHE A 277 -14.92 5.88 -13.61
C PHE A 277 -16.06 4.87 -13.50
N GLY A 278 -15.87 3.77 -12.78
CA GLY A 278 -16.87 2.70 -12.65
C GLY A 278 -17.07 1.89 -13.93
N GLU A 279 -16.11 1.94 -14.85
CA GLU A 279 -16.19 1.30 -16.17
C GLU A 279 -14.83 0.72 -16.54
N TYR A 280 -14.83 -0.42 -17.25
CA TYR A 280 -13.62 -1.00 -17.80
C TYR A 280 -13.13 -0.22 -19.01
N PRO A 281 -11.82 0.07 -19.11
CA PRO A 281 -11.25 0.59 -20.35
C PRO A 281 -11.41 -0.38 -21.51
N ASN A 282 -11.74 0.12 -22.70
CA ASN A 282 -11.89 -0.68 -23.92
C ASN A 282 -10.67 -1.57 -24.21
N ALA A 283 -9.47 -1.09 -23.90
CA ALA A 283 -8.23 -1.86 -24.09
C ALA A 283 -8.19 -3.14 -23.25
N VAL A 284 -8.72 -3.09 -22.02
CA VAL A 284 -8.80 -4.24 -21.10
C VAL A 284 -9.87 -5.22 -21.55
N GLU A 285 -11.07 -4.75 -21.92
CA GLU A 285 -12.12 -5.62 -22.43
C GLU A 285 -11.69 -6.35 -23.70
N ALA A 286 -11.05 -5.63 -24.64
CA ALA A 286 -10.50 -6.24 -25.86
C ALA A 286 -9.38 -7.26 -25.55
N TYR A 287 -8.54 -6.99 -24.55
CA TYR A 287 -7.48 -7.90 -24.12
C TYR A 287 -8.06 -9.20 -23.51
N ILE A 288 -9.03 -9.07 -22.62
CA ILE A 288 -9.72 -10.19 -21.97
C ILE A 288 -10.41 -11.06 -23.05
N GLU A 289 -11.12 -10.45 -23.99
CA GLU A 289 -11.80 -11.16 -25.07
C GLU A 289 -10.83 -11.90 -25.99
N ARG A 290 -9.76 -11.23 -26.45
CA ARG A 290 -8.74 -11.78 -27.35
C ARG A 290 -8.03 -12.99 -26.75
N ASN A 291 -7.75 -12.95 -25.43
CA ASN A 291 -7.09 -14.06 -24.74
C ASN A 291 -8.04 -15.14 -24.24
N GLY A 292 -9.35 -15.00 -24.49
CA GLY A 292 -10.34 -16.00 -24.13
C GLY A 292 -10.64 -16.08 -22.63
N TYR A 293 -10.24 -15.08 -21.86
CA TYR A 293 -10.61 -15.00 -20.43
C TYR A 293 -12.13 -14.77 -20.31
N ARG A 294 -12.71 -15.35 -19.27
CA ARG A 294 -14.16 -15.26 -19.03
C ARG A 294 -14.43 -14.99 -17.54
N PRO A 295 -14.01 -13.81 -17.03
CA PRO A 295 -14.37 -13.43 -15.68
C PRO A 295 -15.89 -13.35 -15.55
N ASP A 296 -16.42 -13.79 -14.43
CA ASP A 296 -17.85 -13.71 -14.10
C ASP A 296 -18.22 -12.26 -13.76
N ILE A 297 -18.56 -11.48 -14.79
CA ILE A 297 -18.99 -10.08 -14.71
C ILE A 297 -20.47 -10.01 -15.03
N THR A 298 -21.31 -9.67 -14.06
CA THR A 298 -22.75 -9.52 -14.26
C THR A 298 -23.14 -8.07 -14.60
N ASP A 299 -24.34 -7.89 -15.15
CA ASP A 299 -24.89 -6.54 -15.39
C ASP A 299 -25.08 -5.78 -14.07
N GLU A 300 -25.42 -6.47 -12.98
CA GLU A 300 -25.51 -5.89 -11.64
C GLU A 300 -24.15 -5.40 -11.13
N ASP A 301 -23.09 -6.15 -11.37
CA ASP A 301 -21.73 -5.72 -11.03
C ASP A 301 -21.38 -4.40 -11.73
N ARG A 302 -21.71 -4.27 -13.01
CA ARG A 302 -21.45 -3.03 -13.78
C ARG A 302 -22.22 -1.83 -13.20
N ILE A 303 -23.45 -2.03 -12.74
CA ILE A 303 -24.23 -0.99 -12.05
C ILE A 303 -23.56 -0.62 -10.72
N VAL A 304 -23.16 -1.61 -9.93
CA VAL A 304 -22.49 -1.41 -8.65
C VAL A 304 -21.19 -0.63 -8.82
N LEU A 305 -20.36 -0.99 -9.79
CA LEU A 305 -19.11 -0.30 -10.08
C LEU A 305 -19.35 1.18 -10.42
N LYS A 306 -20.36 1.47 -11.25
CA LYS A 306 -20.72 2.83 -11.65
C LYS A 306 -21.20 3.71 -10.49
N GLU A 307 -21.92 3.11 -9.55
CA GLU A 307 -22.50 3.81 -8.40
C GLU A 307 -21.53 3.93 -7.20
N GLY A 308 -20.49 3.09 -7.16
CA GLY A 308 -19.55 2.99 -6.04
C GLY A 308 -18.16 3.53 -6.35
N THR A 309 -18.05 4.60 -7.14
CA THR A 309 -16.77 5.23 -7.45
C THR A 309 -16.16 5.96 -6.25
N VAL A 310 -14.84 6.04 -6.22
CA VAL A 310 -14.08 6.60 -5.09
C VAL A 310 -14.08 8.13 -5.05
N ASP A 311 -13.83 8.70 -3.86
CA ASP A 311 -13.79 10.15 -3.65
C ASP A 311 -12.42 10.75 -4.02
N TYR A 312 -11.33 10.04 -3.79
CA TYR A 312 -9.95 10.47 -4.05
C TYR A 312 -9.09 9.29 -4.51
N VAL A 313 -7.93 9.58 -5.05
CA VAL A 313 -6.91 8.59 -5.44
C VAL A 313 -5.74 8.65 -4.48
N GLY A 314 -5.61 7.63 -3.62
CA GLY A 314 -4.42 7.38 -2.82
C GLY A 314 -3.41 6.59 -3.64
N PHE A 315 -2.13 6.90 -3.48
CA PHE A 315 -1.09 6.15 -4.18
C PHE A 315 0.22 6.09 -3.40
N SER A 316 1.01 5.05 -3.69
CA SER A 316 2.41 4.94 -3.30
C SER A 316 3.32 5.35 -4.47
N TYR A 317 4.41 6.02 -4.14
CA TYR A 317 5.48 6.31 -5.07
C TYR A 317 6.83 5.97 -4.46
N TYR A 318 7.57 5.06 -5.07
CA TYR A 318 8.90 4.68 -4.62
C TYR A 318 9.97 4.83 -5.70
N GLN A 319 9.57 4.67 -6.95
CA GLN A 319 10.49 4.65 -8.09
C GLN A 319 9.76 4.92 -9.41
N THR A 320 10.54 5.20 -10.44
CA THR A 320 10.11 5.19 -11.83
C THR A 320 10.46 3.84 -12.45
N ALA A 321 9.65 3.34 -13.38
CA ALA A 321 9.95 2.16 -14.18
C ALA A 321 10.52 2.58 -15.54
N THR A 322 11.56 1.91 -16.02
CA THR A 322 12.08 2.07 -17.38
C THR A 322 11.92 0.77 -18.15
N VAL A 323 11.41 0.83 -19.37
CA VAL A 323 11.10 -0.34 -20.19
C VAL A 323 11.81 -0.31 -21.54
N SER A 324 12.11 -1.50 -22.06
CA SER A 324 12.72 -1.67 -23.39
C SER A 324 12.10 -2.85 -24.13
N SER A 325 11.83 -2.63 -25.41
CA SER A 325 11.30 -3.63 -26.35
C SER A 325 12.35 -4.62 -26.86
N GLU A 326 13.58 -4.55 -26.35
CA GLU A 326 14.66 -5.46 -26.74
C GLU A 326 14.35 -6.93 -26.41
N LYS A 327 13.75 -7.17 -25.24
CA LYS A 327 13.46 -8.54 -24.74
C LYS A 327 12.02 -8.97 -24.96
N ILE A 328 11.08 -8.05 -25.15
CA ILE A 328 9.66 -8.35 -25.30
C ILE A 328 9.01 -7.28 -26.20
N LYS A 329 8.16 -7.71 -27.11
CA LYS A 329 7.43 -6.77 -27.97
C LYS A 329 6.16 -6.26 -27.29
N PRO A 330 5.69 -5.05 -27.63
CA PRO A 330 4.50 -4.45 -27.03
C PRO A 330 3.27 -5.35 -27.07
N ASP A 331 3.03 -6.06 -28.19
CA ASP A 331 1.86 -6.92 -28.34
C ASP A 331 1.98 -8.26 -27.62
N ASP A 332 3.20 -8.66 -27.23
CA ASP A 332 3.51 -9.91 -26.54
C ASP A 332 3.72 -9.71 -25.02
N LEU A 333 3.39 -8.53 -24.48
CA LEU A 333 3.61 -8.19 -23.08
C LEU A 333 2.72 -9.01 -22.15
N THR A 334 3.24 -10.19 -21.74
CA THR A 334 2.63 -11.10 -20.76
C THR A 334 3.38 -11.12 -19.43
N ASP A 335 4.60 -10.63 -19.40
CA ASP A 335 5.47 -10.60 -18.21
C ASP A 335 6.12 -9.21 -18.10
N LEU A 336 5.61 -8.42 -17.17
CA LEU A 336 6.08 -7.05 -16.93
C LEU A 336 7.58 -7.01 -16.56
N ALA A 337 8.08 -8.02 -15.84
CA ALA A 337 9.47 -8.07 -15.42
C ALA A 337 10.45 -8.18 -16.62
N LYS A 338 10.03 -8.81 -17.72
CA LYS A 338 10.85 -8.91 -18.94
C LYS A 338 11.05 -7.58 -19.66
N ALA A 339 10.12 -6.66 -19.50
CA ALA A 339 10.20 -5.35 -20.11
C ALA A 339 11.14 -4.40 -19.37
N VAL A 340 11.41 -4.65 -18.07
CA VAL A 340 12.21 -3.76 -17.23
C VAL A 340 13.63 -3.60 -17.75
N ALA A 341 14.05 -2.36 -17.90
CA ALA A 341 15.42 -1.94 -18.25
C ALA A 341 16.01 -1.05 -17.14
N LYS A 342 17.33 -0.95 -17.10
CA LYS A 342 18.01 -0.01 -16.21
C LYS A 342 18.00 1.38 -16.84
N ASN A 343 17.50 2.38 -16.12
CA ASN A 343 17.64 3.77 -16.53
C ASN A 343 19.10 4.20 -16.40
N PRO A 344 19.70 4.72 -17.49
CA PRO A 344 21.13 5.13 -17.48
C PRO A 344 21.39 6.42 -16.69
N THR A 345 20.35 7.21 -16.35
CA THR A 345 20.48 8.53 -15.74
C THR A 345 20.10 8.56 -14.26
N LEU A 346 19.52 7.48 -13.73
CA LEU A 346 19.05 7.44 -12.35
C LEU A 346 19.95 6.59 -11.45
N MET A 347 20.15 7.06 -10.24
CA MET A 347 20.78 6.28 -9.17
C MET A 347 19.80 5.24 -8.63
N ARG A 348 20.32 4.23 -7.92
CA ARG A 348 19.52 3.17 -7.30
C ARG A 348 19.85 3.05 -5.82
N SER A 349 18.81 2.70 -5.05
CA SER A 349 18.95 2.32 -3.65
C SER A 349 19.66 0.96 -3.50
N ASP A 350 20.00 0.58 -2.25
CA ASP A 350 20.59 -0.73 -1.92
C ASP A 350 19.69 -1.91 -2.35
N TRP A 351 18.38 -1.69 -2.49
CA TRP A 351 17.41 -2.67 -2.99
C TRP A 351 17.13 -2.56 -4.50
N GLY A 352 17.93 -1.77 -5.24
CA GLY A 352 17.87 -1.65 -6.68
C GLY A 352 16.75 -0.74 -7.22
N TRP A 353 16.04 -0.02 -6.37
CA TRP A 353 14.99 0.91 -6.78
C TRP A 353 15.56 2.22 -7.29
N GLU A 354 15.05 2.68 -8.41
CA GLU A 354 15.50 3.94 -9.03
C GLU A 354 15.04 5.14 -8.19
N ILE A 355 15.98 6.03 -7.84
CA ILE A 355 15.71 7.25 -7.08
C ILE A 355 15.42 8.37 -8.07
N ASP A 356 14.16 8.80 -8.14
CA ASP A 356 13.68 9.77 -9.12
C ASP A 356 12.68 10.77 -8.51
N PRO A 357 13.17 11.85 -7.90
CA PRO A 357 12.29 12.88 -7.33
C PRO A 357 11.37 13.53 -8.36
N GLU A 358 11.86 13.83 -9.57
CA GLU A 358 11.05 14.38 -10.66
C GLU A 358 9.96 13.39 -11.12
N GLY A 359 10.22 12.10 -11.00
CA GLY A 359 9.23 11.04 -11.24
C GLY A 359 7.99 11.16 -10.37
N LEU A 360 8.13 11.61 -9.12
CA LEU A 360 6.97 11.90 -8.26
C LEU A 360 6.14 13.07 -8.82
N ARG A 361 6.77 14.14 -9.29
CA ARG A 361 6.04 15.25 -9.94
C ARG A 361 5.33 14.80 -11.20
N ILE A 362 5.97 13.96 -12.01
CA ILE A 362 5.37 13.36 -13.21
C ILE A 362 4.15 12.51 -12.81
N ALA A 363 4.29 11.64 -11.80
CA ALA A 363 3.19 10.81 -11.30
C ALA A 363 1.98 11.67 -10.87
N LEU A 364 2.22 12.72 -10.11
CA LEU A 364 1.20 13.65 -9.66
C LEU A 364 0.46 14.32 -10.84
N ASN A 365 1.19 14.80 -11.84
CA ASN A 365 0.58 15.39 -13.03
C ASN A 365 -0.22 14.36 -13.84
N GLN A 366 0.34 13.18 -14.08
CA GLN A 366 -0.36 12.11 -14.82
C GLN A 366 -1.66 11.69 -14.13
N LEU A 367 -1.64 11.49 -12.81
CA LEU A 367 -2.83 11.11 -12.04
C LEU A 367 -3.87 12.23 -12.00
N GLN A 368 -3.43 13.49 -11.83
CA GLN A 368 -4.35 14.63 -11.83
C GLN A 368 -5.03 14.80 -13.19
N ASP A 369 -4.27 14.74 -14.29
CA ASP A 369 -4.78 14.88 -15.64
C ASP A 369 -5.71 13.73 -16.06
N ARG A 370 -5.45 12.51 -15.56
CA ARG A 370 -6.27 11.34 -15.89
C ARG A 370 -7.58 11.31 -15.10
N TYR A 371 -7.52 11.60 -13.81
CA TYR A 371 -8.65 11.32 -12.90
C TYR A 371 -9.43 12.54 -12.45
N HIS A 372 -8.84 13.73 -12.48
CA HIS A 372 -9.47 14.98 -11.99
C HIS A 372 -10.10 14.83 -10.59
N LYS A 373 -9.47 14.03 -9.73
CA LYS A 373 -9.83 13.77 -8.35
C LYS A 373 -8.75 14.32 -7.43
N PRO A 374 -9.06 14.65 -6.16
CA PRO A 374 -8.03 14.91 -5.17
C PRO A 374 -7.07 13.71 -5.09
N LEU A 375 -5.77 13.99 -4.97
CA LEU A 375 -4.73 12.98 -4.83
C LEU A 375 -4.21 12.93 -3.41
N PHE A 376 -3.74 11.77 -2.97
CA PHE A 376 -3.13 11.60 -1.65
C PHE A 376 -1.89 10.71 -1.77
N ILE A 377 -0.70 11.25 -1.50
CA ILE A 377 0.51 10.45 -1.37
C ILE A 377 0.45 9.76 -0.02
N VAL A 378 0.08 8.49 -0.02
CA VAL A 378 -0.11 7.70 1.20
C VAL A 378 1.06 6.77 1.51
N GLU A 379 2.05 6.69 0.59
CA GLU A 379 3.34 6.05 0.78
C GLU A 379 4.40 6.70 -0.11
N ASN A 380 5.57 6.95 0.47
CA ASN A 380 6.82 7.29 -0.21
C ASN A 380 7.97 7.08 0.78
N GLY A 381 9.13 6.63 0.35
CA GLY A 381 10.24 6.45 1.27
C GLY A 381 11.40 5.67 0.69
N LEU A 382 12.47 5.60 1.48
CA LEU A 382 13.70 4.92 1.17
C LEU A 382 13.98 3.84 2.21
N GLY A 383 14.02 2.58 1.77
CA GLY A 383 14.56 1.48 2.58
C GLY A 383 16.09 1.53 2.55
N ALA A 384 16.72 1.55 3.71
CA ALA A 384 18.17 1.63 3.84
C ALA A 384 18.67 0.89 5.08
N TYR A 385 19.97 0.59 5.11
CA TYR A 385 20.66 0.10 6.31
C TYR A 385 21.02 1.29 7.19
N ASP A 386 20.48 1.32 8.41
CA ASP A 386 20.84 2.32 9.40
C ASP A 386 21.97 1.81 10.29
N LYS A 387 22.82 2.73 10.73
CA LYS A 387 23.90 2.45 11.67
C LYS A 387 23.65 3.17 13.00
N VAL A 388 23.65 2.42 14.09
CA VAL A 388 23.62 2.99 15.43
C VAL A 388 25.06 3.28 15.85
N GLU A 389 25.38 4.54 16.14
CA GLU A 389 26.70 4.97 16.59
C GLU A 389 26.96 4.61 18.07
N ALA A 390 28.20 4.73 18.52
CA ALA A 390 28.58 4.35 19.88
C ALA A 390 27.86 5.13 21.00
N ASP A 391 27.43 6.35 20.70
CA ASP A 391 26.64 7.19 21.61
C ASP A 391 25.12 6.98 21.49
N GLY A 392 24.69 6.08 20.59
CA GLY A 392 23.30 5.76 20.33
C GLY A 392 22.62 6.67 19.29
N SER A 393 23.33 7.61 18.70
CA SER A 393 22.81 8.43 17.60
C SER A 393 22.67 7.61 16.30
N ILE A 394 21.80 8.06 15.42
CA ILE A 394 21.57 7.43 14.11
C ILE A 394 21.50 8.56 13.07
N HIS A 395 22.58 8.64 12.28
CA HIS A 395 22.75 9.65 11.24
C HIS A 395 22.26 9.09 9.91
N ASP A 396 21.08 9.52 9.46
CA ASP A 396 20.42 9.05 8.26
C ASP A 396 20.21 10.16 7.22
N ASP A 397 21.28 10.93 6.95
CA ASP A 397 21.29 12.03 5.97
C ASP A 397 20.81 11.59 4.57
N TYR A 398 21.12 10.35 4.18
CA TYR A 398 20.65 9.76 2.91
C TYR A 398 19.12 9.68 2.84
N ARG A 399 18.42 9.48 3.97
CA ARG A 399 16.95 9.50 4.04
C ARG A 399 16.44 10.92 3.96
N ILE A 400 17.09 11.84 4.66
CA ILE A 400 16.78 13.27 4.61
C ILE A 400 16.92 13.77 3.18
N ASP A 401 18.01 13.46 2.50
CA ASP A 401 18.25 13.90 1.11
C ASP A 401 17.21 13.30 0.14
N TYR A 402 16.85 12.03 0.30
CA TYR A 402 15.81 11.40 -0.50
C TYR A 402 14.46 12.13 -0.33
N LEU A 403 14.02 12.31 0.92
CA LEU A 403 12.72 12.93 1.24
C LEU A 403 12.70 14.41 0.85
N ARG A 404 13.77 15.16 1.12
CA ARG A 404 13.93 16.57 0.74
C ARG A 404 13.71 16.78 -0.76
N ASN A 405 14.36 15.96 -1.57
CA ASN A 405 14.26 16.07 -3.02
C ASN A 405 12.85 15.73 -3.52
N HIS A 406 12.23 14.66 -2.98
CA HIS A 406 10.86 14.26 -3.35
C HIS A 406 9.82 15.29 -2.89
N ILE A 407 9.94 15.83 -1.68
CA ILE A 407 9.03 16.87 -1.17
C ILE A 407 9.15 18.13 -2.00
N SER A 408 10.36 18.55 -2.37
CA SER A 408 10.58 19.71 -3.25
C SER A 408 9.87 19.57 -4.61
N GLU A 409 9.88 18.38 -5.20
CA GLU A 409 9.18 18.12 -6.48
C GLU A 409 7.65 18.01 -6.28
N MET A 410 7.19 17.44 -5.17
CA MET A 410 5.78 17.43 -4.78
C MET A 410 5.24 18.87 -4.62
N GLU A 411 5.98 19.76 -3.97
CA GLU A 411 5.60 21.15 -3.78
C GLU A 411 5.50 21.92 -5.11
N LYS A 412 6.40 21.62 -6.05
CA LYS A 412 6.30 22.17 -7.42
C LYS A 412 5.03 21.69 -8.13
N ALA A 413 4.66 20.40 -7.98
CA ALA A 413 3.44 19.88 -8.55
C ALA A 413 2.19 20.63 -8.03
N VAL A 414 2.15 20.94 -6.74
CA VAL A 414 1.02 21.67 -6.15
C VAL A 414 1.04 23.14 -6.58
N GLU A 415 2.17 23.84 -6.46
CA GLU A 415 2.22 25.29 -6.66
C GLU A 415 2.33 25.71 -8.12
N LEU A 416 3.14 24.99 -8.91
CA LEU A 416 3.42 25.37 -10.31
C LEU A 416 2.47 24.66 -11.29
N ASP A 417 2.12 23.39 -11.01
CA ASP A 417 1.33 22.57 -11.91
C ASP A 417 -0.16 22.51 -11.52
N GLY A 418 -0.52 22.98 -10.31
CA GLY A 418 -1.91 23.09 -9.86
C GLY A 418 -2.55 21.76 -9.44
N VAL A 419 -1.75 20.78 -9.02
CA VAL A 419 -2.23 19.48 -8.53
C VAL A 419 -3.01 19.65 -7.23
N ASP A 420 -4.20 19.04 -7.14
CA ASP A 420 -5.02 18.99 -5.93
C ASP A 420 -4.55 17.84 -5.01
N LEU A 421 -3.61 18.13 -4.12
CA LEU A 421 -2.98 17.18 -3.23
C LEU A 421 -3.43 17.36 -1.78
N MET A 422 -3.99 16.30 -1.19
CA MET A 422 -4.54 16.31 0.17
C MET A 422 -3.47 16.22 1.26
N GLY A 423 -2.38 15.50 1.00
CA GLY A 423 -1.36 15.24 2.02
C GLY A 423 -0.21 14.36 1.55
N TYR A 424 0.74 14.16 2.47
CA TYR A 424 1.95 13.38 2.27
C TYR A 424 2.26 12.54 3.51
N LEU A 425 2.25 11.23 3.35
CA LEU A 425 2.44 10.25 4.42
C LEU A 425 3.60 9.30 4.06
N PRO A 426 4.85 9.64 4.41
CA PRO A 426 5.98 8.76 4.19
C PRO A 426 5.77 7.37 4.75
N TRP A 427 6.18 6.36 4.00
CA TRP A 427 6.05 4.96 4.37
C TRP A 427 7.03 4.56 5.45
N GLY A 428 6.52 3.77 6.40
CA GLY A 428 7.34 3.21 7.45
C GLY A 428 7.86 4.28 8.41
N CYS A 429 7.02 5.24 8.83
CA CYS A 429 7.42 6.35 9.70
C CYS A 429 8.07 5.92 11.02
N ILE A 430 7.87 4.69 11.44
CA ILE A 430 8.61 3.92 12.43
C ILE A 430 9.14 2.65 11.76
N ASP A 431 10.33 2.18 12.11
CA ASP A 431 10.88 0.95 11.57
C ASP A 431 9.91 -0.22 11.75
N LEU A 432 9.75 -1.01 10.71
CA LEU A 432 8.77 -2.09 10.65
C LEU A 432 9.29 -3.27 9.81
N VAL A 433 8.62 -4.40 9.87
CA VAL A 433 8.95 -5.56 9.03
C VAL A 433 8.66 -5.23 7.57
N SER A 434 9.66 -5.35 6.70
CA SER A 434 9.49 -5.11 5.26
C SER A 434 8.49 -6.11 4.64
N ALA A 435 7.51 -5.64 3.88
CA ALA A 435 6.49 -6.50 3.27
C ALA A 435 7.12 -7.53 2.33
N GLY A 436 7.92 -7.08 1.38
CA GLY A 436 8.49 -7.94 0.33
C GLY A 436 9.57 -8.90 0.80
N THR A 437 10.38 -8.52 1.81
CA THR A 437 11.52 -9.34 2.27
C THR A 437 11.33 -9.95 3.66
N GLY A 438 10.42 -9.40 4.47
CA GLY A 438 10.27 -9.82 5.87
C GLY A 438 11.39 -9.36 6.79
N GLN A 439 12.28 -8.50 6.33
CA GLN A 439 13.45 -8.02 7.06
C GLN A 439 13.12 -6.79 7.91
N MET A 440 13.77 -6.69 9.07
CA MET A 440 13.82 -5.47 9.88
C MET A 440 14.93 -4.52 9.43
N ASP A 441 16.02 -5.06 8.88
CA ASP A 441 17.20 -4.27 8.50
C ASP A 441 16.98 -3.41 7.25
N LYS A 442 15.89 -3.64 6.50
CA LYS A 442 15.38 -2.72 5.47
C LYS A 442 14.56 -1.61 6.14
N ARG A 443 15.26 -0.60 6.66
CA ARG A 443 14.67 0.42 7.51
C ARG A 443 14.17 1.63 6.72
N TYR A 444 12.97 2.08 7.08
CA TYR A 444 12.31 3.24 6.45
C TYR A 444 12.10 4.40 7.44
N GLY A 445 12.08 4.08 8.74
CA GLY A 445 11.51 4.95 9.78
C GLY A 445 12.34 6.19 10.11
N PHE A 446 11.64 7.20 10.60
CA PHE A 446 12.19 8.30 11.39
C PHE A 446 12.51 7.87 12.83
N ILE A 447 11.83 6.82 13.27
CA ILE A 447 11.96 6.20 14.58
C ILE A 447 12.58 4.83 14.39
N TYR A 448 13.77 4.65 14.93
CA TYR A 448 14.46 3.37 14.96
C TYR A 448 13.82 2.46 16.00
N VAL A 449 13.68 1.18 15.66
CA VAL A 449 13.28 0.13 16.60
C VAL A 449 14.41 -0.87 16.74
N ASP A 450 14.89 -1.09 17.96
CA ASP A 450 15.97 -2.03 18.25
C ASP A 450 15.49 -3.48 18.10
N LYS A 451 15.53 -3.96 16.86
CA LYS A 451 15.22 -5.32 16.44
C LYS A 451 15.97 -5.65 15.16
N ASN A 452 16.51 -6.85 15.05
CA ASN A 452 17.19 -7.36 13.85
C ASN A 452 16.34 -8.40 13.08
N ASP A 453 16.86 -8.88 11.95
CA ASP A 453 16.19 -9.88 11.10
C ASP A 453 16.00 -11.24 11.79
N ALA A 454 16.81 -11.57 12.80
CA ALA A 454 16.63 -12.78 13.62
C ALA A 454 15.51 -12.64 14.67
N GLY A 455 14.95 -11.44 14.81
CA GLY A 455 13.92 -11.13 15.81
C GLY A 455 14.46 -10.77 17.18
N GLU A 456 15.79 -10.55 17.30
CA GLU A 456 16.47 -10.17 18.54
C GLU A 456 16.52 -8.65 18.68
N GLY A 457 16.54 -8.17 19.93
CA GLY A 457 16.60 -6.76 20.28
C GLY A 457 15.71 -6.44 21.47
N THR A 458 15.78 -5.20 21.92
CA THR A 458 15.06 -4.72 23.11
C THR A 458 13.71 -4.08 22.79
N LEU A 459 13.40 -3.89 21.52
CA LEU A 459 12.28 -3.11 21.01
C LEU A 459 12.30 -1.62 21.41
N LYS A 460 13.43 -1.12 21.94
CA LYS A 460 13.55 0.30 22.29
C LYS A 460 13.38 1.17 21.04
N ARG A 461 12.62 2.26 21.20
CA ARG A 461 12.43 3.30 20.18
C ARG A 461 13.48 4.39 20.35
N SER A 462 14.12 4.80 19.25
CA SER A 462 15.10 5.90 19.24
C SER A 462 14.81 6.83 18.05
N ARG A 463 15.00 8.13 18.26
CA ARG A 463 14.81 9.14 17.19
C ARG A 463 16.05 9.16 16.32
N LYS A 464 15.88 9.14 14.99
CA LYS A 464 16.96 9.35 14.02
C LYS A 464 17.11 10.84 13.70
N ASP A 465 18.14 11.24 12.98
CA ASP A 465 18.29 12.64 12.56
C ASP A 465 17.14 13.10 11.69
N SER A 466 16.64 12.20 10.81
CA SER A 466 15.46 12.44 9.99
C SER A 466 14.18 12.76 10.79
N PHE A 467 14.07 12.28 12.04
CA PHE A 467 12.96 12.61 12.93
C PHE A 467 12.87 14.13 13.18
N PHE A 468 13.99 14.74 13.52
CA PHE A 468 14.05 16.17 13.82
C PHE A 468 13.93 17.04 12.56
N TRP A 469 14.51 16.56 11.45
CA TRP A 469 14.37 17.20 10.16
C TRP A 469 12.90 17.20 9.68
N TYR A 470 12.23 16.06 9.72
CA TYR A 470 10.83 15.98 9.26
C TYR A 470 9.87 16.75 10.17
N LYS A 471 10.15 16.78 11.48
CA LYS A 471 9.43 17.66 12.41
C LYS A 471 9.48 19.11 11.93
N LYS A 472 10.64 19.62 11.55
CA LYS A 472 10.82 20.98 11.05
C LYS A 472 10.05 21.22 9.73
N VAL A 473 10.07 20.26 8.82
CA VAL A 473 9.27 20.33 7.59
C VAL A 473 7.77 20.47 7.92
N ILE A 474 7.25 19.68 8.83
CA ILE A 474 5.83 19.75 9.25
C ILE A 474 5.51 21.08 9.92
N GLU A 475 6.32 21.53 10.87
CA GLU A 475 6.14 22.79 11.60
C GLU A 475 6.13 24.00 10.66
N SER A 476 6.97 23.98 9.64
CA SER A 476 7.03 25.03 8.61
C SER A 476 5.97 24.87 7.51
N ASN A 477 5.17 23.79 7.54
CA ASN A 477 4.23 23.43 6.48
C ASN A 477 4.89 23.34 5.09
N GLY A 478 6.10 22.74 5.02
CA GLY A 478 6.88 22.52 3.82
C GLY A 478 7.93 23.61 3.51
N GLN A 479 7.87 24.79 4.14
CA GLN A 479 8.75 25.90 3.78
C GLN A 479 10.22 25.71 4.15
N ASP A 480 10.53 24.88 5.11
CA ASP A 480 11.90 24.63 5.59
C ASP A 480 12.31 23.19 5.30
N LEU A 481 13.01 22.98 4.22
CA LEU A 481 13.55 21.70 3.78
C LEU A 481 15.07 21.54 4.06
N ASP A 482 15.73 22.54 4.67
CA ASP A 482 17.18 22.54 4.92
C ASP A 482 17.61 21.58 6.03
#